data_ff3287cdf46aa8fecebc71331b371dd0
#
_entry.id   ff3287cdf46aa8fecebc71331b371dd0
#
_cell.length_a   1.000
_cell.length_b   1.000
_cell.length_c   1.000
_cell.angle_alpha   90.00
_cell.angle_beta   90.00
_cell.angle_gamma   90.00
#
_symmetry.space_group_name_H-M   'P 1'
#
loop_
_entity.id
_entity.type
_entity.pdbx_description
1 polymer ?
#
loop_
_entity_poly.entity_id
_entity_poly.type
_entity_poly.pdbx_seq_one_letter_code
_entity_poly.pdbx_strand_id
1 'polypeptide(L)'
;MPTLTNENGIYVLHLGGDENRLTVEVLSDLEAALKAVVAAPAPLITVGDGKFFSNGLDVEWMRANPVVAPAYSARVRALLADFLTLPVPTVAALNGHTFGAGAFLAMAHDWRIMRSDRGYLCFPEVDIQMVFAKGTSSLIQSKLTPRTALDAMSTGHRYRGEEAHAVGLVDGTASEAALLETARERVAGLIGKHADTLGGIKSTMYSEVASQLRGTA
;
A
#
# COMPACT_ATOMS: atom_id res chain seq x y z
N MET A 1 -8.51 -0.61 -14.75
CA MET A 1 -9.27 -1.08 -13.57
C MET A 1 -8.50 -2.21 -12.91
N PRO A 2 -8.52 -2.30 -11.59
CA PRO A 2 -7.87 -3.40 -10.86
C PRO A 2 -8.41 -4.78 -11.27
N THR A 3 -7.51 -5.76 -11.32
CA THR A 3 -7.87 -7.16 -11.60
C THR A 3 -7.15 -8.08 -10.62
N LEU A 4 -7.85 -9.11 -10.14
CA LEU A 4 -7.31 -10.10 -9.20
C LEU A 4 -7.21 -11.45 -9.89
N THR A 5 -6.02 -12.04 -9.91
CA THR A 5 -5.78 -13.41 -10.39
C THR A 5 -5.23 -14.27 -9.26
N ASN A 6 -5.41 -15.58 -9.34
CA ASN A 6 -4.75 -16.53 -8.42
C ASN A 6 -3.81 -17.41 -9.25
N GLU A 7 -2.55 -17.35 -8.96
CA GLU A 7 -1.50 -18.07 -9.68
C GLU A 7 -0.68 -18.91 -8.69
N ASN A 8 -0.82 -20.22 -8.78
CA ASN A 8 -0.10 -21.18 -7.93
C ASN A 8 -0.30 -20.94 -6.41
N GLY A 9 -1.52 -20.55 -6.00
CA GLY A 9 -1.84 -20.32 -4.59
C GLY A 9 -1.37 -18.96 -4.06
N ILE A 10 -1.06 -18.00 -4.94
CA ILE A 10 -0.76 -16.62 -4.61
C ILE A 10 -1.68 -15.72 -5.43
N TYR A 11 -2.37 -14.79 -4.78
CA TYR A 11 -3.12 -13.76 -5.48
C TYR A 11 -2.18 -12.67 -6.01
N VAL A 12 -2.43 -12.23 -7.24
CA VAL A 12 -1.82 -11.04 -7.83
C VAL A 12 -2.92 -10.04 -8.13
N LEU A 13 -2.87 -8.89 -7.46
CA LEU A 13 -3.77 -7.76 -7.66
C LEU A 13 -3.06 -6.73 -8.52
N HIS A 14 -3.42 -6.68 -9.81
CA HIS A 14 -2.97 -5.67 -10.75
C HIS A 14 -3.81 -4.40 -10.56
N LEU A 15 -3.17 -3.27 -10.32
CA LEU A 15 -3.85 -1.98 -10.15
C LEU A 15 -4.24 -1.35 -11.48
N GLY A 16 -3.52 -1.71 -12.56
CA GLY A 16 -3.69 -1.18 -13.92
C GLY A 16 -2.44 -0.49 -14.45
N GLY A 17 -2.51 0.02 -15.69
CA GLY A 17 -1.37 0.58 -16.44
C GLY A 17 -1.33 2.11 -16.52
N ASP A 18 -2.27 2.82 -15.92
CA ASP A 18 -2.34 4.28 -15.86
C ASP A 18 -1.68 4.85 -14.58
N GLU A 19 -2.18 5.97 -14.07
CA GLU A 19 -1.70 6.55 -12.80
C GLU A 19 -2.15 5.77 -11.56
N ASN A 20 -3.05 4.83 -11.69
CA ASN A 20 -3.59 4.01 -10.61
C ASN A 20 -4.03 4.86 -9.40
N ARG A 21 -4.76 5.97 -9.69
CA ARG A 21 -5.35 6.80 -8.65
C ARG A 21 -6.45 6.02 -7.94
N LEU A 22 -6.57 6.23 -6.64
CA LEU A 22 -7.59 5.60 -5.80
C LEU A 22 -8.95 6.29 -6.02
N THR A 23 -9.50 6.23 -7.23
CA THR A 23 -10.83 6.77 -7.55
C THR A 23 -11.93 6.00 -6.81
N VAL A 24 -13.16 6.50 -6.82
CA VAL A 24 -14.31 5.83 -6.17
C VAL A 24 -14.54 4.42 -6.75
N GLU A 25 -14.35 4.26 -8.05
CA GLU A 25 -14.47 2.99 -8.77
C GLU A 25 -13.34 2.03 -8.37
N VAL A 26 -12.08 2.52 -8.41
CA VAL A 26 -10.90 1.74 -7.99
C VAL A 26 -11.03 1.28 -6.53
N LEU A 27 -11.53 2.13 -5.63
CA LEU A 27 -11.79 1.73 -4.24
C LEU A 27 -12.78 0.56 -4.16
N SER A 28 -13.86 0.60 -4.96
CA SER A 28 -14.85 -0.49 -4.99
C SER A 28 -14.26 -1.81 -5.49
N ASP A 29 -13.40 -1.75 -6.52
CA ASP A 29 -12.71 -2.92 -7.07
C ASP A 29 -11.71 -3.50 -6.05
N LEU A 30 -10.95 -2.65 -5.35
CA LEU A 30 -10.00 -3.07 -4.32
C LEU A 30 -10.72 -3.71 -3.12
N GLU A 31 -11.81 -3.12 -2.65
CA GLU A 31 -12.65 -3.69 -1.58
C GLU A 31 -13.22 -5.06 -1.97
N ALA A 32 -13.65 -5.22 -3.24
CA ALA A 32 -14.12 -6.50 -3.75
C ALA A 32 -13.00 -7.54 -3.81
N ALA A 33 -11.79 -7.14 -4.26
CA ALA A 33 -10.61 -8.00 -4.27
C ALA A 33 -10.24 -8.47 -2.86
N LEU A 34 -10.20 -7.58 -1.87
CA LEU A 34 -9.92 -7.97 -0.48
C LEU A 34 -10.95 -8.94 0.08
N LYS A 35 -12.25 -8.74 -0.22
CA LYS A 35 -13.30 -9.70 0.18
C LYS A 35 -13.08 -11.08 -0.45
N ALA A 36 -12.67 -11.15 -1.71
CA ALA A 36 -12.35 -12.42 -2.37
C ALA A 36 -11.15 -13.12 -1.72
N VAL A 37 -10.09 -12.36 -1.38
CA VAL A 37 -8.91 -12.89 -0.68
C VAL A 37 -9.28 -13.41 0.72
N VAL A 38 -10.16 -12.73 1.45
CA VAL A 38 -10.63 -13.20 2.78
C VAL A 38 -11.48 -14.46 2.66
N ALA A 39 -12.31 -14.57 1.62
CA ALA A 39 -13.17 -15.75 1.40
C ALA A 39 -12.38 -17.02 1.02
N ALA A 40 -11.23 -16.88 0.36
CA ALA A 40 -10.33 -17.98 -0.01
C ALA A 40 -8.88 -17.58 0.30
N PRO A 41 -8.42 -17.70 1.56
CA PRO A 41 -7.16 -17.09 2.00
C PRO A 41 -5.93 -17.66 1.29
N ALA A 42 -5.15 -16.76 0.66
CA ALA A 42 -3.84 -17.04 0.09
C ALA A 42 -3.02 -15.74 0.09
N PRO A 43 -1.67 -15.80 0.06
CA PRO A 43 -0.83 -14.61 -0.01
C PRO A 43 -1.24 -13.67 -1.14
N LEU A 44 -1.11 -12.35 -0.92
CA LEU A 44 -1.49 -11.32 -1.87
C LEU A 44 -0.28 -10.47 -2.27
N ILE A 45 -0.05 -10.34 -3.57
CA ILE A 45 0.90 -9.39 -4.16
C ILE A 45 0.09 -8.31 -4.88
N THR A 46 0.38 -7.03 -4.60
CA THR A 46 -0.20 -5.90 -5.31
C THR A 46 0.87 -5.26 -6.20
N VAL A 47 0.55 -5.03 -7.48
CA VAL A 47 1.47 -4.49 -8.49
C VAL A 47 0.73 -3.58 -9.48
N GLY A 48 1.40 -2.58 -10.04
CA GLY A 48 0.90 -1.84 -11.20
C GLY A 48 1.53 -2.37 -12.50
N ASP A 49 0.97 -2.00 -13.65
CA ASP A 49 1.42 -2.50 -14.97
C ASP A 49 2.15 -1.44 -15.82
N GLY A 50 2.35 -0.23 -15.29
CA GLY A 50 2.90 0.88 -16.07
C GLY A 50 3.93 1.72 -15.34
N LYS A 51 3.85 3.03 -15.57
CA LYS A 51 4.76 4.03 -14.98
C LYS A 51 4.57 4.17 -13.46
N PHE A 52 3.38 3.89 -12.96
CA PHE A 52 3.01 4.08 -11.56
C PHE A 52 2.63 2.75 -10.91
N PHE A 53 3.06 2.58 -9.67
CA PHE A 53 2.35 1.72 -8.74
C PHE A 53 1.02 2.38 -8.38
N SER A 54 1.07 3.60 -7.84
CA SER A 54 -0.10 4.46 -7.65
C SER A 54 0.30 5.92 -7.42
N ASN A 55 -0.40 6.85 -8.05
CA ASN A 55 -0.25 8.29 -7.87
C ASN A 55 -1.16 8.85 -6.75
N GLY A 56 -1.75 7.98 -5.94
CA GLY A 56 -2.50 8.33 -4.74
C GLY A 56 -3.93 8.78 -4.96
N LEU A 57 -4.36 9.84 -4.28
CA LEU A 57 -5.73 10.34 -4.32
C LEU A 57 -6.07 11.01 -5.65
N ASP A 58 -7.33 10.96 -6.02
CA ASP A 58 -7.87 11.80 -7.09
C ASP A 58 -8.16 13.22 -6.56
N VAL A 59 -7.10 14.03 -6.50
CA VAL A 59 -7.15 15.38 -5.93
C VAL A 59 -8.02 16.31 -6.78
N GLU A 60 -8.08 16.10 -8.10
CA GLU A 60 -8.90 16.90 -8.99
C GLU A 60 -10.39 16.63 -8.74
N TRP A 61 -10.75 15.35 -8.62
CA TRP A 61 -12.11 14.96 -8.24
C TRP A 61 -12.47 15.51 -6.85
N MET A 62 -11.58 15.44 -5.87
CA MET A 62 -11.83 15.99 -4.52
C MET A 62 -12.11 17.50 -4.55
N ARG A 63 -11.36 18.26 -5.36
CA ARG A 63 -11.58 19.72 -5.52
C ARG A 63 -12.93 20.02 -6.17
N ALA A 64 -13.33 19.20 -7.15
CA ALA A 64 -14.62 19.33 -7.81
C ALA A 64 -15.80 18.90 -6.93
N ASN A 65 -15.55 18.07 -5.89
CA ASN A 65 -16.58 17.46 -5.03
C ASN A 65 -16.31 17.71 -3.55
N PRO A 66 -16.19 18.97 -3.07
CA PRO A 66 -15.70 19.28 -1.72
C PRO A 66 -16.62 18.76 -0.60
N VAL A 67 -17.90 18.59 -0.87
CA VAL A 67 -18.88 18.09 0.13
C VAL A 67 -18.68 16.62 0.44
N VAL A 68 -18.32 15.80 -0.54
CA VAL A 68 -18.15 14.35 -0.39
C VAL A 68 -16.67 13.93 -0.25
N ALA A 69 -15.72 14.82 -0.50
CA ALA A 69 -14.29 14.57 -0.37
C ALA A 69 -13.88 14.05 1.02
N PRO A 70 -14.44 14.50 2.16
CA PRO A 70 -14.14 13.93 3.47
C PRO A 70 -14.55 12.46 3.59
N ALA A 71 -15.72 12.07 3.07
CA ALA A 71 -16.19 10.69 3.07
C ALA A 71 -15.32 9.79 2.16
N TYR A 72 -14.93 10.29 0.98
CA TYR A 72 -13.98 9.62 0.10
C TYR A 72 -12.63 9.39 0.79
N SER A 73 -12.06 10.41 1.43
CA SER A 73 -10.80 10.29 2.17
C SER A 73 -10.91 9.31 3.34
N ALA A 74 -12.05 9.27 4.03
CA ALA A 74 -12.31 8.29 5.09
C ALA A 74 -12.38 6.86 4.53
N ARG A 75 -13.01 6.66 3.35
CA ARG A 75 -13.06 5.36 2.67
C ARG A 75 -11.68 4.87 2.27
N VAL A 76 -10.82 5.76 1.74
CA VAL A 76 -9.41 5.42 1.45
C VAL A 76 -8.70 4.95 2.72
N ARG A 77 -8.82 5.67 3.82
CA ARG A 77 -8.19 5.27 5.09
C ARG A 77 -8.72 3.94 5.63
N ALA A 78 -10.02 3.69 5.50
CA ALA A 78 -10.61 2.40 5.89
C ALA A 78 -10.02 1.25 5.04
N LEU A 79 -9.88 1.43 3.72
CA LEU A 79 -9.22 0.47 2.84
C LEU A 79 -7.76 0.20 3.26
N LEU A 80 -7.01 1.23 3.65
CA LEU A 80 -5.64 1.05 4.18
C LEU A 80 -5.63 0.19 5.46
N ALA A 81 -6.61 0.38 6.35
CA ALA A 81 -6.74 -0.44 7.54
C ALA A 81 -7.09 -1.90 7.20
N ASP A 82 -7.89 -2.13 6.15
CA ASP A 82 -8.25 -3.47 5.69
C ASP A 82 -7.03 -4.19 5.08
N PHE A 83 -6.19 -3.52 4.29
CA PHE A 83 -4.91 -4.07 3.83
C PHE A 83 -3.97 -4.38 5.01
N LEU A 84 -3.83 -3.46 5.96
CA LEU A 84 -2.92 -3.58 7.10
C LEU A 84 -3.24 -4.78 7.99
N THR A 85 -4.52 -5.11 8.13
CA THR A 85 -5.02 -6.20 8.98
C THR A 85 -5.48 -7.43 8.20
N LEU A 86 -5.22 -7.46 6.87
CA LEU A 86 -5.65 -8.59 6.02
C LEU A 86 -5.07 -9.90 6.55
N PRO A 87 -5.88 -10.99 6.72
CA PRO A 87 -5.47 -12.23 7.37
C PRO A 87 -4.57 -13.13 6.50
N VAL A 88 -3.84 -12.55 5.57
CA VAL A 88 -2.88 -13.25 4.69
C VAL A 88 -1.58 -12.47 4.58
N PRO A 89 -0.45 -13.09 4.21
CA PRO A 89 0.78 -12.39 3.89
C PRO A 89 0.59 -11.46 2.68
N THR A 90 1.12 -10.22 2.74
CA THR A 90 0.95 -9.22 1.68
C THR A 90 2.25 -8.58 1.25
N VAL A 91 2.44 -8.39 -0.07
CA VAL A 91 3.59 -7.68 -0.66
C VAL A 91 3.12 -6.59 -1.61
N ALA A 92 3.63 -5.39 -1.45
CA ALA A 92 3.56 -4.36 -2.48
C ALA A 92 4.78 -4.46 -3.40
N ALA A 93 4.56 -4.81 -4.67
CA ALA A 93 5.57 -4.84 -5.70
C ALA A 93 5.56 -3.50 -6.46
N LEU A 94 6.45 -2.58 -6.06
CA LEU A 94 6.47 -1.20 -6.52
C LEU A 94 7.16 -1.11 -7.90
N ASN A 95 6.38 -1.31 -8.95
CA ASN A 95 6.83 -1.30 -10.35
C ASN A 95 7.19 0.09 -10.89
N GLY A 96 6.86 1.16 -10.17
CA GLY A 96 7.02 2.54 -10.63
C GLY A 96 6.79 3.56 -9.54
N HIS A 97 6.39 4.78 -9.96
CA HIS A 97 6.11 5.86 -9.01
C HIS A 97 5.03 5.49 -8.01
N THR A 98 5.28 5.80 -6.73
CA THR A 98 4.47 5.44 -5.58
C THR A 98 4.34 6.68 -4.70
N PHE A 99 3.27 7.47 -4.89
CA PHE A 99 3.14 8.81 -4.32
C PHE A 99 1.91 8.97 -3.41
N GLY A 100 2.06 9.71 -2.32
CA GLY A 100 0.97 10.10 -1.42
C GLY A 100 0.17 8.89 -0.94
N ALA A 101 -1.14 8.84 -1.20
CA ALA A 101 -1.97 7.69 -0.80
C ALA A 101 -1.55 6.36 -1.47
N GLY A 102 -0.84 6.39 -2.60
CA GLY A 102 -0.20 5.20 -3.18
C GLY A 102 0.95 4.69 -2.31
N ALA A 103 1.73 5.61 -1.71
CA ALA A 103 2.75 5.25 -0.74
C ALA A 103 2.14 4.75 0.58
N PHE A 104 0.99 5.30 1.01
CA PHE A 104 0.26 4.74 2.17
C PHE A 104 -0.25 3.34 1.89
N LEU A 105 -0.75 3.07 0.67
CA LEU A 105 -1.14 1.72 0.26
C LEU A 105 0.04 0.75 0.33
N ALA A 106 1.21 1.16 -0.16
CA ALA A 106 2.44 0.36 -0.05
C ALA A 106 2.80 0.08 1.42
N MET A 107 2.71 1.09 2.31
CA MET A 107 2.95 0.92 3.76
C MET A 107 1.93 0.01 4.44
N ALA A 108 0.71 -0.10 3.93
CA ALA A 108 -0.31 -0.99 4.48
C ALA A 108 -0.03 -2.48 4.22
N HIS A 109 0.89 -2.82 3.32
CA HIS A 109 1.35 -4.20 3.11
C HIS A 109 2.38 -4.64 4.17
N ASP A 110 2.57 -5.95 4.31
CA ASP A 110 3.57 -6.50 5.22
C ASP A 110 4.98 -6.16 4.72
N TRP A 111 5.23 -6.37 3.43
CA TRP A 111 6.51 -6.10 2.75
C TRP A 111 6.34 -5.26 1.49
N ARG A 112 7.43 -4.60 1.09
CA ARG A 112 7.56 -3.76 -0.11
C ARG A 112 8.82 -4.15 -0.87
N ILE A 113 8.67 -4.56 -2.12
CA ILE A 113 9.80 -4.78 -3.04
C ILE A 113 9.69 -3.72 -4.12
N MET A 114 10.77 -2.97 -4.37
CA MET A 114 10.75 -1.85 -5.31
C MET A 114 11.69 -2.09 -6.48
N ARG A 115 11.34 -1.58 -7.66
CA ARG A 115 12.27 -1.55 -8.80
C ARG A 115 13.52 -0.75 -8.45
N SER A 116 14.71 -1.32 -8.79
CA SER A 116 16.00 -0.67 -8.57
C SER A 116 16.29 0.44 -9.58
N ASP A 117 15.77 0.29 -10.81
CA ASP A 117 16.14 1.12 -11.98
C ASP A 117 15.20 2.29 -12.24
N ARG A 118 13.94 2.24 -11.73
CA ARG A 118 12.91 3.24 -12.06
C ARG A 118 11.91 3.45 -10.94
N GLY A 119 11.35 4.65 -10.92
CA GLY A 119 10.31 5.04 -9.97
C GLY A 119 10.86 5.74 -8.73
N TYR A 120 9.96 6.32 -7.98
CA TYR A 120 10.23 6.97 -6.69
C TYR A 120 9.13 6.59 -5.71
N LEU A 121 9.51 6.34 -4.46
CA LEU A 121 8.59 6.35 -3.32
C LEU A 121 8.69 7.72 -2.64
N CYS A 122 7.54 8.36 -2.38
CA CYS A 122 7.52 9.70 -1.83
C CYS A 122 6.22 9.97 -1.05
N PHE A 123 6.35 10.65 0.07
CA PHE A 123 5.26 11.28 0.82
C PHE A 123 5.34 12.80 0.57
N PRO A 124 4.61 13.33 -0.44
CA PRO A 124 4.79 14.72 -0.90
C PRO A 124 4.02 15.74 -0.06
N GLU A 125 3.43 15.37 1.07
CA GLU A 125 2.47 16.16 1.83
C GLU A 125 3.01 17.53 2.22
N VAL A 126 4.30 17.63 2.62
CA VAL A 126 4.92 18.92 2.96
C VAL A 126 5.02 19.85 1.76
N ASP A 127 5.32 19.32 0.56
CA ASP A 127 5.45 20.11 -0.67
C ASP A 127 4.08 20.60 -1.19
N ILE A 128 3.03 19.79 -1.00
CA ILE A 128 1.66 20.12 -1.41
C ILE A 128 0.85 20.78 -0.28
N GLN A 129 1.49 21.15 0.84
CA GLN A 129 0.89 21.83 1.98
C GLN A 129 -0.30 21.09 2.59
N MET A 130 -0.22 19.77 2.64
CA MET A 130 -1.21 18.89 3.29
C MET A 130 -0.64 18.32 4.58
N VAL A 131 -1.45 18.28 5.63
CA VAL A 131 -1.10 17.62 6.88
C VAL A 131 -1.55 16.16 6.83
N PHE A 132 -0.70 15.26 7.32
CA PHE A 132 -1.09 13.86 7.46
C PHE A 132 -2.27 13.71 8.43
N ALA A 133 -3.26 12.93 8.04
CA ALA A 133 -4.25 12.47 9.01
C ALA A 133 -3.56 11.59 10.07
N LYS A 134 -4.08 11.58 11.31
CA LYS A 134 -3.50 10.84 12.42
C LYS A 134 -3.25 9.36 12.05
N GLY A 135 -4.22 8.69 11.44
CA GLY A 135 -4.09 7.29 11.04
C GLY A 135 -3.01 7.03 9.99
N THR A 136 -2.87 7.89 8.96
CA THR A 136 -1.82 7.74 7.95
C THR A 136 -0.43 8.02 8.51
N SER A 137 -0.31 9.02 9.40
CA SER A 137 0.93 9.28 10.13
C SER A 137 1.33 8.07 10.98
N SER A 138 0.40 7.51 11.76
CA SER A 138 0.65 6.33 12.59
C SER A 138 0.99 5.09 11.76
N LEU A 139 0.36 4.91 10.60
CA LEU A 139 0.69 3.81 9.67
C LEU A 139 2.16 3.88 9.24
N ILE A 140 2.63 5.03 8.76
CA ILE A 140 4.02 5.21 8.34
C ILE A 140 4.98 4.94 9.51
N GLN A 141 4.72 5.54 10.67
CA GLN A 141 5.56 5.39 11.86
C GLN A 141 5.59 3.95 12.40
N SER A 142 4.51 3.18 12.23
CA SER A 142 4.47 1.76 12.64
C SER A 142 5.33 0.83 11.79
N LYS A 143 5.74 1.29 10.60
CA LYS A 143 6.51 0.50 9.62
C LYS A 143 7.99 0.92 9.53
N LEU A 144 8.35 2.10 10.03
CA LEU A 144 9.65 2.71 9.84
C LEU A 144 10.32 3.01 11.18
N THR A 145 11.65 3.15 11.15
CA THR A 145 12.36 3.71 12.30
C THR A 145 11.94 5.17 12.51
N PRO A 146 11.98 5.71 13.74
CA PRO A 146 11.62 7.11 13.99
C PRO A 146 12.41 8.10 13.12
N ARG A 147 13.69 7.80 12.83
CA ARG A 147 14.53 8.65 11.98
C ARG A 147 14.06 8.61 10.53
N THR A 148 13.86 7.43 9.97
CA THR A 148 13.38 7.27 8.59
C THR A 148 11.99 7.88 8.42
N ALA A 149 11.09 7.69 9.40
CA ALA A 149 9.76 8.29 9.37
C ALA A 149 9.82 9.81 9.34
N LEU A 150 10.66 10.43 10.21
CA LEU A 150 10.84 11.88 10.22
C LEU A 150 11.31 12.39 8.87
N ASP A 151 12.38 11.80 8.34
CA ASP A 151 12.96 12.25 7.06
C ASP A 151 11.97 12.07 5.90
N ALA A 152 11.32 10.91 5.79
CA ALA A 152 10.39 10.62 4.72
C ALA A 152 9.12 11.51 4.75
N MET A 153 8.59 11.79 5.94
CA MET A 153 7.33 12.54 6.10
C MET A 153 7.50 14.06 6.06
N SER A 154 8.69 14.58 6.43
CA SER A 154 8.89 16.03 6.60
C SER A 154 9.67 16.71 5.48
N THR A 155 10.24 15.94 4.53
CA THR A 155 11.11 16.49 3.49
C THR A 155 10.52 16.44 2.08
N GLY A 156 9.49 15.61 1.83
CA GLY A 156 8.98 15.37 0.48
C GLY A 156 9.99 14.65 -0.43
N HIS A 157 11.05 14.06 0.15
CA HIS A 157 12.11 13.42 -0.61
C HIS A 157 11.59 12.26 -1.47
N ARG A 158 12.12 12.15 -2.70
CA ARG A 158 11.76 11.12 -3.66
C ARG A 158 12.81 10.02 -3.65
N TYR A 159 12.58 8.98 -2.87
CA TYR A 159 13.50 7.85 -2.71
C TYR A 159 13.49 6.95 -3.94
N ARG A 160 14.66 6.65 -4.51
CA ARG A 160 14.86 5.58 -5.51
C ARG A 160 14.96 4.23 -4.81
N GLY A 161 14.82 3.13 -5.57
CA GLY A 161 14.78 1.78 -5.02
C GLY A 161 15.91 1.45 -4.04
N GLU A 162 17.17 1.61 -4.47
CA GLU A 162 18.33 1.32 -3.62
C GLU A 162 18.42 2.24 -2.40
N GLU A 163 18.11 3.51 -2.57
CA GLU A 163 18.07 4.48 -1.46
C GLU A 163 16.94 4.14 -0.47
N ALA A 164 15.75 3.84 -0.98
CA ALA A 164 14.60 3.42 -0.18
C ALA A 164 14.91 2.15 0.64
N HIS A 165 15.64 1.20 0.04
CA HIS A 165 16.08 -0.01 0.73
C HIS A 165 17.12 0.30 1.81
N ALA A 166 18.12 1.13 1.50
CA ALA A 166 19.18 1.49 2.44
C ALA A 166 18.65 2.16 3.72
N VAL A 167 17.55 2.93 3.62
CA VAL A 167 16.93 3.58 4.79
C VAL A 167 15.75 2.79 5.38
N GLY A 168 15.44 1.60 4.85
CA GLY A 168 14.38 0.72 5.35
C GLY A 168 12.96 1.13 4.99
N LEU A 169 12.78 1.98 3.97
CA LEU A 169 11.46 2.29 3.40
C LEU A 169 10.87 1.10 2.64
N VAL A 170 11.72 0.30 2.00
CA VAL A 170 11.34 -0.95 1.33
C VAL A 170 12.21 -2.10 1.83
N ASP A 171 11.71 -3.33 1.71
CA ASP A 171 12.32 -4.54 2.25
C ASP A 171 13.31 -5.19 1.28
N GLY A 172 13.32 -4.72 0.02
CA GLY A 172 14.24 -5.19 -1.02
C GLY A 172 14.03 -4.47 -2.34
N THR A 173 14.95 -4.71 -3.27
CA THR A 173 14.89 -4.19 -4.63
C THR A 173 15.04 -5.31 -5.66
N ALA A 174 14.50 -5.08 -6.87
CA ALA A 174 14.63 -5.99 -7.99
C ALA A 174 14.63 -5.22 -9.33
N SER A 175 15.16 -5.83 -10.39
CA SER A 175 14.94 -5.31 -11.73
C SER A 175 13.49 -5.42 -12.15
N GLU A 176 13.05 -4.70 -13.19
CA GLU A 176 11.68 -4.80 -13.72
C GLU A 176 11.27 -6.25 -14.00
N ALA A 177 12.11 -7.00 -14.70
CA ALA A 177 11.82 -8.38 -15.07
C ALA A 177 11.75 -9.35 -13.88
N ALA A 178 12.43 -9.05 -12.77
CA ALA A 178 12.49 -9.90 -11.59
C ALA A 178 11.50 -9.46 -10.48
N LEU A 179 10.88 -8.28 -10.59
CA LEU A 179 10.11 -7.69 -9.51
C LEU A 179 8.99 -8.60 -8.97
N LEU A 180 8.17 -9.11 -9.88
CA LEU A 180 7.03 -9.96 -9.49
C LEU A 180 7.51 -11.30 -8.93
N GLU A 181 8.56 -11.88 -9.50
CA GLU A 181 9.13 -13.14 -8.99
C GLU A 181 9.76 -12.96 -7.61
N THR A 182 10.53 -11.89 -7.38
CA THR A 182 11.07 -11.55 -6.06
C THR A 182 9.96 -11.37 -5.02
N ALA A 183 8.83 -10.75 -5.41
CA ALA A 183 7.66 -10.64 -4.53
C ALA A 183 7.02 -12.01 -4.25
N ARG A 184 6.97 -12.93 -5.23
CA ARG A 184 6.48 -14.31 -5.04
C ARG A 184 7.38 -15.09 -4.09
N GLU A 185 8.69 -15.04 -4.29
CA GLU A 185 9.68 -15.70 -3.41
C GLU A 185 9.51 -15.25 -1.96
N ARG A 186 9.20 -13.95 -1.73
CA ARG A 186 8.98 -13.40 -0.38
C ARG A 186 7.85 -14.09 0.37
N VAL A 187 6.81 -14.54 -0.32
CA VAL A 187 5.62 -15.14 0.30
C VAL A 187 5.45 -16.63 0.04
N ALA A 188 6.24 -17.24 -0.84
CA ALA A 188 6.09 -18.65 -1.22
C ALA A 188 6.11 -19.60 -0.01
N GLY A 189 7.04 -19.39 0.94
CA GLY A 189 7.13 -20.17 2.17
C GLY A 189 6.03 -19.88 3.20
N LEU A 190 5.11 -18.95 2.88
CA LEU A 190 4.02 -18.55 3.76
C LEU A 190 2.65 -19.02 3.26
N ILE A 191 2.60 -19.71 2.12
CA ILE A 191 1.37 -20.35 1.60
C ILE A 191 0.86 -21.35 2.66
N GLY A 192 -0.45 -21.33 2.91
CA GLY A 192 -1.11 -22.22 3.87
C GLY A 192 -0.97 -21.80 5.34
N LYS A 193 -0.44 -20.62 5.65
CA LYS A 193 -0.51 -20.08 7.01
C LYS A 193 -1.96 -19.89 7.43
N HIS A 194 -2.26 -20.23 8.70
CA HIS A 194 -3.62 -20.19 9.25
C HIS A 194 -4.14 -18.74 9.30
N ALA A 195 -5.14 -18.45 8.48
CA ALA A 195 -5.62 -17.10 8.24
C ALA A 195 -6.15 -16.40 9.50
N ASP A 196 -6.99 -17.09 10.31
CA ASP A 196 -7.56 -16.50 11.52
C ASP A 196 -6.48 -16.14 12.54
N THR A 197 -5.45 -16.99 12.68
CA THR A 197 -4.32 -16.72 13.56
C THR A 197 -3.51 -15.52 13.08
N LEU A 198 -3.18 -15.48 11.77
CA LEU A 198 -2.42 -14.36 11.20
C LEU A 198 -3.22 -13.05 11.27
N GLY A 199 -4.52 -13.10 10.98
CA GLY A 199 -5.43 -11.98 11.12
C GLY A 199 -5.50 -11.47 12.56
N GLY A 200 -5.60 -12.37 13.54
CA GLY A 200 -5.56 -12.04 14.96
C GLY A 200 -4.24 -11.36 15.38
N ILE A 201 -3.09 -11.90 14.91
CA ILE A 201 -1.78 -11.30 15.14
C ILE A 201 -1.72 -9.87 14.58
N LYS A 202 -2.06 -9.67 13.30
CA LYS A 202 -2.03 -8.35 12.66
C LYS A 202 -3.01 -7.36 13.31
N SER A 203 -4.21 -7.81 13.63
CA SER A 203 -5.22 -6.99 14.31
C SER A 203 -4.76 -6.55 15.70
N THR A 204 -4.02 -7.39 16.43
CA THR A 204 -3.42 -7.02 17.71
C THR A 204 -2.26 -6.07 17.53
N MET A 205 -1.33 -6.37 16.61
CA MET A 205 -0.15 -5.53 16.33
C MET A 205 -0.51 -4.12 15.91
N TYR A 206 -1.54 -3.97 15.10
CA TYR A 206 -1.94 -2.71 14.47
C TYR A 206 -3.26 -2.15 14.99
N SER A 207 -3.74 -2.60 16.16
CA SER A 207 -5.06 -2.23 16.71
C SER A 207 -5.27 -0.71 16.76
N GLU A 208 -4.31 0.03 17.31
CA GLU A 208 -4.39 1.48 17.42
C GLU A 208 -4.32 2.16 16.04
N VAL A 209 -3.38 1.74 15.18
CA VAL A 209 -3.22 2.29 13.83
C VAL A 209 -4.50 2.08 13.01
N ALA A 210 -5.06 0.87 13.02
CA ALA A 210 -6.28 0.54 12.31
C ALA A 210 -7.48 1.35 12.82
N SER A 211 -7.60 1.54 14.14
CA SER A 211 -8.63 2.39 14.76
C SER A 211 -8.51 3.85 14.31
N GLN A 212 -7.30 4.40 14.31
CA GLN A 212 -7.04 5.77 13.85
C GLN A 212 -7.30 5.95 12.35
N LEU A 213 -6.96 4.94 11.51
CA LEU A 213 -7.29 4.95 10.09
C LEU A 213 -8.80 4.97 9.86
N ARG A 214 -9.57 4.20 10.63
CA ARG A 214 -11.04 4.15 10.54
C ARG A 214 -11.73 5.34 11.20
N GLY A 215 -11.01 6.16 11.98
CA GLY A 215 -11.58 7.29 12.72
C GLY A 215 -12.45 6.86 13.90
N THR A 216 -12.13 5.73 14.52
CA THR A 216 -12.82 5.18 15.68
C THR A 216 -12.02 5.30 16.99
N ALA A 217 -10.85 5.95 16.93
CA ALA A 217 -9.96 6.22 18.07
C ALA A 217 -10.25 7.58 18.71
#